data_c5e7628981ed6fc1aa1225a99031cf2a
#
_entry.id   c5e7628981ed6fc1aa1225a99031cf2a
#
_cell.length_a   1.000
_cell.length_b   1.000
_cell.length_c   1.000
_cell.angle_alpha   90.00
_cell.angle_beta   90.00
_cell.angle_gamma   90.00
#
_symmetry.space_group_name_H-M   'P 1'
#
loop_
_entity.id
_entity.type
_entity.pdbx_description
1 polymer ?
#
loop_
_entity_poly.entity_id
_entity_poly.type
_entity_poly.pdbx_seq_one_letter_code
_entity_poly.pdbx_strand_id
1 'polypeptide(L)'
;LKPYGRYFTPDPASLKSAMVGGIVMNNASGMCCGTHANSYRVLKSVRIILPDGTILDTGDKESRAQFLMTHPKFVRKIDDLRIKTQRNAVLCERIRRKYSIKNVTGLTILPFVEYNDPFDIIAHLMVGSEGTLAFLSSITVTTSEIQPYTASALLLFPTTKSACEAIIEMKQTGLLSAAEFFDRKAIRTVEKDFPELQGLPDDAGAVLIRTDAVTEKELLEKNKTLQKLLSYYS
;
A
#
# COMPACT_ATOMS: atom_id res chain seq x y z
N LEU A 1 19.35 -2.46 0.88
CA LEU A 1 18.64 -2.65 2.15
C LEU A 1 18.87 -4.05 2.76
N LYS A 2 18.95 -5.12 1.95
CA LYS A 2 19.17 -6.50 2.44
C LYS A 2 20.34 -6.66 3.43
N PRO A 3 21.54 -6.04 3.21
CA PRO A 3 22.63 -6.14 4.18
C PRO A 3 22.31 -5.60 5.59
N TYR A 4 21.27 -4.77 5.67
CA TYR A 4 20.77 -4.21 6.93
C TYR A 4 19.53 -4.95 7.47
N GLY A 5 19.16 -6.09 6.90
CA GLY A 5 17.96 -6.84 7.27
C GLY A 5 16.66 -6.09 7.03
N ARG A 6 16.65 -5.14 6.07
CA ARG A 6 15.48 -4.26 5.83
C ARG A 6 15.05 -4.27 4.37
N TYR A 7 13.78 -3.87 4.14
CA TYR A 7 13.24 -3.74 2.79
C TYR A 7 12.28 -2.54 2.66
N PHE A 8 12.04 -2.12 1.42
CA PHE A 8 11.01 -1.15 1.04
C PHE A 8 9.71 -1.92 0.84
N THR A 9 8.67 -1.54 1.57
CA THR A 9 7.44 -2.34 1.69
C THR A 9 6.54 -2.40 0.47
N PRO A 10 6.40 -1.36 -0.38
CA PRO A 10 5.65 -1.50 -1.62
C PRO A 10 6.29 -2.55 -2.54
N ASP A 11 5.49 -3.57 -2.90
CA ASP A 11 5.92 -4.77 -3.62
C ASP A 11 5.07 -5.03 -4.89
N PRO A 12 4.96 -4.05 -5.83
CA PRO A 12 4.15 -4.24 -7.03
C PRO A 12 4.68 -5.40 -7.89
N ALA A 13 3.81 -6.03 -8.66
CA ALA A 13 4.19 -7.09 -9.59
C ALA A 13 5.31 -6.67 -10.57
N SER A 14 5.40 -5.37 -10.87
CA SER A 14 6.44 -4.76 -11.70
C SER A 14 7.77 -4.50 -10.97
N LEU A 15 7.95 -4.93 -9.72
CA LEU A 15 9.10 -4.60 -8.86
C LEU A 15 10.47 -4.83 -9.53
N LYS A 16 10.58 -5.85 -10.40
CA LYS A 16 11.83 -6.18 -11.11
C LYS A 16 12.21 -5.18 -12.20
N SER A 17 11.24 -4.40 -12.71
CA SER A 17 11.42 -3.43 -13.80
C SER A 17 11.09 -1.99 -13.43
N ALA A 18 10.38 -1.79 -12.32
CA ALA A 18 9.96 -0.47 -11.86
C ALA A 18 11.09 0.26 -11.12
N MET A 19 11.17 1.57 -11.33
CA MET A 19 12.03 2.45 -10.52
C MET A 19 11.29 2.90 -9.27
N VAL A 20 12.01 3.14 -8.18
CA VAL A 20 11.43 3.54 -6.88
C VAL A 20 10.57 4.82 -7.01
N GLY A 21 11.04 5.81 -7.77
CA GLY A 21 10.26 7.03 -8.03
C GLY A 21 8.93 6.73 -8.71
N GLY A 22 8.91 5.84 -9.71
CA GLY A 22 7.69 5.39 -10.38
C GLY A 22 6.75 4.65 -9.43
N ILE A 23 7.27 3.77 -8.56
CA ILE A 23 6.47 3.07 -7.54
C ILE A 23 5.77 4.08 -6.62
N VAL A 24 6.48 5.10 -6.16
CA VAL A 24 5.92 6.12 -5.26
C VAL A 24 4.90 7.00 -5.98
N MET A 25 5.26 7.53 -7.15
CA MET A 25 4.37 8.46 -7.87
C MET A 25 3.12 7.78 -8.44
N ASN A 26 3.14 6.48 -8.66
CA ASN A 26 1.96 5.68 -8.99
C ASN A 26 1.20 5.21 -7.73
N ASN A 27 1.80 5.34 -6.53
CA ASN A 27 1.34 4.67 -5.31
C ASN A 27 1.17 3.16 -5.54
N ALA A 28 2.06 2.58 -6.35
CA ALA A 28 2.03 1.18 -6.68
C ALA A 28 2.18 0.35 -5.41
N SER A 29 1.33 -0.64 -5.26
CA SER A 29 1.36 -1.52 -4.11
C SER A 29 1.08 -2.95 -4.54
N GLY A 30 1.77 -3.88 -3.88
CA GLY A 30 1.56 -5.30 -4.08
C GLY A 30 0.58 -5.90 -3.08
N MET A 31 0.75 -7.19 -2.89
CA MET A 31 -0.07 -8.01 -2.02
C MET A 31 0.26 -7.78 -0.53
N CYS A 32 1.55 -7.56 -0.20
CA CYS A 32 2.04 -7.58 1.18
C CYS A 32 1.98 -6.22 1.89
N CYS A 33 2.07 -5.09 1.18
CA CYS A 33 2.14 -3.78 1.83
C CYS A 33 0.78 -3.30 2.41
N GLY A 34 -0.33 -3.83 1.92
CA GLY A 34 -1.67 -3.43 2.38
C GLY A 34 -1.93 -1.92 2.27
N THR A 35 -2.74 -1.41 3.20
CA THR A 35 -3.01 0.04 3.33
C THR A 35 -2.11 0.73 4.36
N HIS A 36 -1.36 -0.05 5.16
CA HIS A 36 -0.56 0.45 6.29
C HIS A 36 0.92 0.64 5.96
N ALA A 37 1.42 0.03 4.88
CA ALA A 37 2.82 0.05 4.48
C ALA A 37 3.03 0.37 2.98
N ASN A 38 2.04 0.99 2.33
CA ASN A 38 2.14 1.49 0.96
C ASN A 38 3.04 2.74 0.88
N SER A 39 3.33 3.22 -0.32
CA SER A 39 4.20 4.37 -0.54
C SER A 39 3.78 5.60 0.26
N TYR A 40 2.47 5.86 0.36
CA TYR A 40 1.92 6.98 1.12
C TYR A 40 2.25 6.91 2.62
N ARG A 41 2.19 5.72 3.23
CA ARG A 41 2.39 5.53 4.67
C ARG A 41 3.87 5.51 5.07
N VAL A 42 4.74 5.05 4.17
CA VAL A 42 6.18 4.95 4.46
C VAL A 42 6.97 6.20 4.06
N LEU A 43 6.35 7.13 3.32
CA LEU A 43 7.00 8.37 2.90
C LEU A 43 7.31 9.27 4.10
N LYS A 44 8.49 9.87 4.11
CA LYS A 44 8.93 10.88 5.09
C LYS A 44 9.15 12.23 4.45
N SER A 45 9.86 12.27 3.33
CA SER A 45 10.11 13.49 2.60
C SER A 45 10.41 13.21 1.13
N VAL A 46 10.31 14.24 0.31
CA VAL A 46 10.61 14.20 -1.11
C VAL A 46 11.51 15.37 -1.48
N ARG A 47 12.38 15.13 -2.47
CA ARG A 47 13.03 16.20 -3.24
C ARG A 47 12.43 16.20 -4.64
N ILE A 48 11.80 17.30 -5.00
CA ILE A 48 11.07 17.46 -6.26
C ILE A 48 11.59 18.65 -7.06
N ILE A 49 11.33 18.60 -8.36
CA ILE A 49 11.57 19.70 -9.28
C ILE A 49 10.20 20.09 -9.86
N LEU A 50 9.79 21.33 -9.60
CA LEU A 50 8.53 21.88 -10.10
C LEU A 50 8.63 22.24 -11.59
N PRO A 51 7.49 22.46 -12.28
CA PRO A 51 7.49 22.78 -13.71
C PRO A 51 8.26 24.06 -14.09
N ASP A 52 8.44 24.98 -13.16
CA ASP A 52 9.23 26.22 -13.34
C ASP A 52 10.74 26.02 -13.06
N GLY A 53 11.17 24.79 -12.78
CA GLY A 53 12.55 24.45 -12.45
C GLY A 53 12.93 24.61 -10.99
N THR A 54 12.02 25.09 -10.13
CA THR A 54 12.30 25.23 -8.68
C THR A 54 12.49 23.87 -8.04
N ILE A 55 13.56 23.74 -7.25
CA ILE A 55 13.85 22.55 -6.47
C ILE A 55 13.31 22.74 -5.05
N LEU A 56 12.55 21.78 -4.54
CA LEU A 56 12.09 21.71 -3.18
C LEU A 56 12.46 20.37 -2.55
N ASP A 57 13.21 20.42 -1.45
CA ASP A 57 13.39 19.28 -0.55
C ASP A 57 12.53 19.48 0.70
N THR A 58 11.48 18.67 0.84
CA THR A 58 10.55 18.79 1.97
C THR A 58 11.13 18.28 3.29
N GLY A 59 12.26 17.57 3.27
CA GLY A 59 12.98 17.13 4.46
C GLY A 59 14.05 18.10 4.94
N ASP A 60 14.45 19.09 4.11
CA ASP A 60 15.48 20.06 4.42
C ASP A 60 14.89 21.39 4.87
N LYS A 61 15.32 21.86 6.05
CA LYS A 61 14.82 23.12 6.65
C LYS A 61 15.18 24.36 5.84
N GLU A 62 16.36 24.39 5.25
CA GLU A 62 16.85 25.53 4.45
C GLU A 62 16.08 25.60 3.13
N SER A 63 15.88 24.46 2.47
CA SER A 63 15.06 24.36 1.27
C SER A 63 13.62 24.81 1.50
N ARG A 64 13.01 24.39 2.62
CA ARG A 64 11.65 24.86 3.02
C ARG A 64 11.62 26.37 3.23
N ALA A 65 12.60 26.93 3.94
CA ALA A 65 12.68 28.37 4.21
C ALA A 65 12.83 29.15 2.90
N GLN A 66 13.71 28.73 2.01
CA GLN A 66 13.89 29.35 0.71
C GLN A 66 12.61 29.28 -0.15
N PHE A 67 11.93 28.13 -0.13
CA PHE A 67 10.67 27.95 -0.86
C PHE A 67 9.55 28.85 -0.33
N LEU A 68 9.47 29.05 0.98
CA LEU A 68 8.54 30.01 1.60
C LEU A 68 8.77 31.44 1.14
N MET A 69 10.03 31.84 0.94
CA MET A 69 10.37 33.19 0.46
C MET A 69 10.05 33.35 -1.04
N THR A 70 10.31 32.34 -1.85
CA THR A 70 10.13 32.42 -3.31
C THR A 70 8.71 32.10 -3.77
N HIS A 71 8.00 31.22 -3.04
CA HIS A 71 6.67 30.70 -3.40
C HIS A 71 5.62 30.87 -2.27
N PRO A 72 5.54 32.04 -1.60
CA PRO A 72 4.64 32.21 -0.44
C PRO A 72 3.16 32.05 -0.80
N LYS A 73 2.77 32.44 -2.01
CA LYS A 73 1.38 32.27 -2.50
C LYS A 73 1.01 30.79 -2.71
N PHE A 74 1.96 29.97 -3.14
CA PHE A 74 1.74 28.54 -3.35
C PHE A 74 1.53 27.85 -2.00
N VAL A 75 2.43 28.07 -1.04
CA VAL A 75 2.32 27.48 0.30
C VAL A 75 1.03 27.91 1.00
N ARG A 76 0.66 29.19 0.88
CA ARG A 76 -0.62 29.72 1.42
C ARG A 76 -1.82 29.00 0.80
N LYS A 77 -1.85 28.78 -0.52
CA LYS A 77 -2.95 28.05 -1.18
C LYS A 77 -3.07 26.61 -0.67
N ILE A 78 -1.97 25.92 -0.44
CA ILE A 78 -1.97 24.57 0.14
C ILE A 78 -2.60 24.61 1.54
N ASP A 79 -2.18 25.57 2.37
CA ASP A 79 -2.72 25.73 3.72
C ASP A 79 -4.22 26.13 3.73
N ASP A 80 -4.63 27.04 2.85
CA ASP A 80 -6.04 27.41 2.67
C ASP A 80 -6.93 26.21 2.29
N LEU A 81 -6.43 25.35 1.38
CA LEU A 81 -7.12 24.11 1.00
C LEU A 81 -7.22 23.15 2.19
N ARG A 82 -6.15 23.01 2.97
CA ARG A 82 -6.14 22.21 4.21
C ARG A 82 -7.22 22.73 5.18
N ILE A 83 -7.18 24.03 5.50
CA ILE A 83 -8.12 24.64 6.44
C ILE A 83 -9.57 24.45 5.95
N LYS A 84 -9.83 24.70 4.66
CA LYS A 84 -11.16 24.52 4.06
C LYS A 84 -11.62 23.07 4.16
N THR A 85 -10.72 22.11 3.90
CA THR A 85 -11.04 20.67 3.98
C THR A 85 -11.34 20.27 5.42
N GLN A 86 -10.45 20.61 6.37
CA GLN A 86 -10.57 20.21 7.77
C GLN A 86 -11.78 20.82 8.48
N ARG A 87 -12.23 22.01 8.06
CA ARG A 87 -13.47 22.63 8.58
C ARG A 87 -14.75 21.90 8.14
N ASN A 88 -14.68 21.06 7.12
CA ASN A 88 -15.81 20.29 6.64
C ASN A 88 -15.72 18.83 7.16
N ALA A 89 -16.36 18.60 8.31
CA ALA A 89 -16.34 17.28 8.98
C ALA A 89 -16.89 16.17 8.08
N VAL A 90 -17.96 16.43 7.33
CA VAL A 90 -18.57 15.45 6.41
C VAL A 90 -17.61 15.09 5.28
N LEU A 91 -16.91 16.08 4.72
CA LEU A 91 -15.90 15.83 3.69
C LEU A 91 -14.72 15.04 4.25
N CYS A 92 -14.23 15.39 5.44
CA CYS A 92 -13.15 14.66 6.11
C CYS A 92 -13.50 13.19 6.32
N GLU A 93 -14.70 12.90 6.81
CA GLU A 93 -15.16 11.53 7.03
C GLU A 93 -15.26 10.75 5.71
N ARG A 94 -15.81 11.36 4.67
CA ARG A 94 -15.87 10.77 3.33
C ARG A 94 -14.47 10.45 2.77
N ILE A 95 -13.50 11.36 2.97
CA ILE A 95 -12.11 11.16 2.54
C ILE A 95 -11.49 9.99 3.32
N ARG A 96 -11.57 9.98 4.66
CA ARG A 96 -11.05 8.89 5.48
C ARG A 96 -11.63 7.53 5.08
N ARG A 97 -12.95 7.47 4.88
CA ARG A 97 -13.63 6.23 4.43
C ARG A 97 -13.13 5.78 3.05
N LYS A 98 -12.95 6.69 2.09
CA LYS A 98 -12.42 6.36 0.76
C LYS A 98 -11.03 5.71 0.85
N TYR A 99 -10.16 6.25 1.70
CA TYR A 99 -8.77 5.80 1.82
C TYR A 99 -8.54 4.78 2.94
N SER A 100 -9.60 4.28 3.60
CA SER A 100 -9.51 3.16 4.54
C SER A 100 -9.28 1.81 3.85
N ILE A 101 -9.55 1.74 2.55
CA ILE A 101 -9.25 0.60 1.69
C ILE A 101 -8.15 0.95 0.71
N LYS A 102 -7.55 -0.07 0.08
CA LYS A 102 -6.52 0.11 -0.96
C LYS A 102 -7.04 1.02 -2.07
N ASN A 103 -6.32 2.10 -2.32
CA ASN A 103 -6.64 3.08 -3.35
C ASN A 103 -5.35 3.50 -4.08
N VAL A 104 -5.23 3.13 -5.34
CA VAL A 104 -4.06 3.37 -6.20
C VAL A 104 -4.45 4.11 -7.48
N THR A 105 -5.59 4.80 -7.48
CA THR A 105 -6.16 5.45 -8.68
C THR A 105 -5.89 6.94 -8.70
N GLY A 106 -4.67 7.34 -9.01
CA GLY A 106 -4.31 8.73 -9.25
C GLY A 106 -4.18 9.59 -7.99
N LEU A 107 -4.39 10.90 -8.15
CA LEU A 107 -4.18 11.91 -7.10
C LEU A 107 -5.01 11.64 -5.84
N THR A 108 -4.36 11.80 -4.69
CA THR A 108 -5.00 11.70 -3.38
C THR A 108 -5.22 13.08 -2.76
N ILE A 109 -6.36 13.27 -2.09
CA ILE A 109 -6.64 14.45 -1.27
C ILE A 109 -6.55 14.15 0.23
N LEU A 110 -6.16 12.93 0.58
CA LEU A 110 -5.98 12.48 1.96
C LEU A 110 -5.00 13.37 2.76
N PRO A 111 -3.89 13.88 2.17
CA PRO A 111 -2.94 14.73 2.88
C PRO A 111 -3.57 15.97 3.52
N PHE A 112 -4.60 16.56 2.91
CA PHE A 112 -5.30 17.72 3.46
C PHE A 112 -6.11 17.39 4.73
N VAL A 113 -6.36 16.12 5.02
CA VAL A 113 -7.06 15.65 6.22
C VAL A 113 -6.10 15.20 7.31
N GLU A 114 -4.96 14.61 6.92
CA GLU A 114 -4.04 13.95 7.86
C GLU A 114 -2.88 14.84 8.32
N TYR A 115 -2.45 15.81 7.51
CA TYR A 115 -1.30 16.65 7.82
C TYR A 115 -1.70 18.11 8.07
N ASN A 116 -0.90 18.77 8.94
CA ASN A 116 -1.07 20.19 9.24
C ASN A 116 0.02 21.06 8.62
N ASP A 117 1.21 20.49 8.39
CA ASP A 117 2.32 21.19 7.74
C ASP A 117 2.13 21.18 6.22
N PRO A 118 2.13 22.33 5.53
CA PRO A 118 2.02 22.41 4.08
C PRO A 118 3.08 21.58 3.33
N PHE A 119 4.29 21.45 3.86
CA PHE A 119 5.36 20.68 3.22
C PHE A 119 5.12 19.18 3.31
N ASP A 120 4.54 18.70 4.41
CA ASP A 120 4.12 17.31 4.53
C ASP A 120 2.95 17.02 3.57
N ILE A 121 2.04 17.97 3.39
CA ILE A 121 0.96 17.87 2.41
C ILE A 121 1.55 17.79 0.99
N ILE A 122 2.47 18.69 0.63
CA ILE A 122 3.13 18.70 -0.69
C ILE A 122 3.84 17.36 -0.93
N ALA A 123 4.59 16.85 0.05
CA ALA A 123 5.28 15.56 -0.06
C ALA A 123 4.32 14.43 -0.39
N HIS A 124 3.21 14.33 0.35
CA HIS A 124 2.25 13.24 0.19
C HIS A 124 1.32 13.40 -1.02
N LEU A 125 1.15 14.61 -1.56
CA LEU A 125 0.48 14.83 -2.85
C LEU A 125 1.27 14.25 -4.02
N MET A 126 2.59 14.05 -3.89
CA MET A 126 3.40 13.39 -4.93
C MET A 126 3.04 11.92 -5.10
N VAL A 127 2.54 11.28 -4.03
CA VAL A 127 2.14 9.87 -4.07
C VAL A 127 0.83 9.72 -4.85
N GLY A 128 0.88 8.97 -5.95
CA GLY A 128 -0.25 8.82 -6.88
C GLY A 128 -0.39 9.95 -7.90
N SER A 129 0.58 10.88 -7.98
CA SER A 129 0.53 12.01 -8.92
C SER A 129 0.88 11.63 -10.36
N GLU A 130 1.43 10.44 -10.59
CA GLU A 130 1.86 9.95 -11.91
C GLU A 130 2.84 10.90 -12.64
N GLY A 131 3.60 11.69 -11.89
CA GLY A 131 4.50 12.71 -12.45
C GLY A 131 3.81 13.98 -12.95
N THR A 132 2.51 14.15 -12.73
CA THR A 132 1.76 15.31 -13.25
C THR A 132 1.95 16.59 -12.45
N LEU A 133 2.42 16.49 -11.21
CA LEU A 133 2.62 17.66 -10.33
C LEU A 133 4.06 18.16 -10.30
N ALA A 134 5.03 17.26 -10.33
CA ALA A 134 6.45 17.58 -10.30
C ALA A 134 7.29 16.37 -10.71
N PHE A 135 8.58 16.58 -10.98
CA PHE A 135 9.55 15.50 -11.14
C PHE A 135 10.10 15.11 -9.77
N LEU A 136 10.02 13.82 -9.40
CA LEU A 136 10.54 13.28 -8.15
C LEU A 136 12.02 12.88 -8.33
N SER A 137 12.93 13.61 -7.72
CA SER A 137 14.37 13.34 -7.84
C SER A 137 14.90 12.42 -6.74
N SER A 138 14.38 12.53 -5.52
CA SER A 138 14.71 11.61 -4.42
C SER A 138 13.60 11.53 -3.39
N ILE A 139 13.62 10.46 -2.59
CA ILE A 139 12.67 10.23 -1.49
C ILE A 139 13.40 9.75 -0.24
N THR A 140 12.84 10.10 0.90
CA THR A 140 13.15 9.48 2.20
C THR A 140 11.94 8.68 2.65
N VAL A 141 12.15 7.41 2.97
CA VAL A 141 11.10 6.48 3.39
C VAL A 141 11.49 5.73 4.66
N THR A 142 10.51 5.31 5.42
CA THR A 142 10.70 4.25 6.41
C THR A 142 10.81 2.90 5.73
N THR A 143 11.55 1.99 6.34
CA THR A 143 11.74 0.62 5.87
C THR A 143 11.28 -0.36 6.94
N SER A 144 10.86 -1.56 6.54
CA SER A 144 10.50 -2.64 7.45
C SER A 144 11.61 -3.67 7.59
N GLU A 145 11.62 -4.40 8.70
CA GLU A 145 12.52 -5.51 8.93
C GLU A 145 12.10 -6.73 8.12
N ILE A 146 13.07 -7.42 7.54
CA ILE A 146 12.83 -8.68 6.85
C ILE A 146 12.52 -9.74 7.91
N GLN A 147 11.37 -10.38 7.78
CA GLN A 147 11.02 -11.55 8.57
C GLN A 147 11.55 -12.79 7.85
N PRO A 148 12.50 -13.54 8.44
CA PRO A 148 13.22 -14.58 7.72
C PRO A 148 12.38 -15.85 7.47
N TYR A 149 11.33 -16.07 8.26
CA TYR A 149 10.48 -17.23 8.13
C TYR A 149 9.16 -16.87 7.49
N THR A 150 8.86 -17.49 6.35
CA THR A 150 7.63 -17.23 5.60
C THR A 150 6.97 -18.53 5.19
N ALA A 151 5.64 -18.54 5.17
CA ALA A 151 4.85 -19.62 4.58
C ALA A 151 3.78 -19.04 3.67
N SER A 152 3.47 -19.74 2.59
CA SER A 152 2.38 -19.39 1.68
C SER A 152 1.55 -20.62 1.38
N ALA A 153 0.25 -20.44 1.19
CA ALA A 153 -0.67 -21.50 0.81
C ALA A 153 -1.71 -20.96 -0.18
N LEU A 154 -2.05 -21.77 -1.18
CA LEU A 154 -3.20 -21.55 -2.03
C LEU A 154 -4.37 -22.37 -1.48
N LEU A 155 -5.42 -21.68 -1.08
CA LEU A 155 -6.63 -22.27 -0.51
C LEU A 155 -7.72 -22.26 -1.59
N LEU A 156 -8.37 -23.42 -1.79
CA LEU A 156 -9.45 -23.56 -2.76
C LEU A 156 -10.78 -23.67 -2.04
N PHE A 157 -11.77 -22.93 -2.50
CA PHE A 157 -13.11 -22.88 -1.93
C PHE A 157 -14.15 -23.21 -3.00
N PRO A 158 -15.21 -23.95 -2.65
CA PRO A 158 -16.26 -24.32 -3.60
C PRO A 158 -17.07 -23.14 -4.13
N THR A 159 -17.12 -22.02 -3.37
CA THR A 159 -17.83 -20.81 -3.72
C THR A 159 -17.03 -19.55 -3.43
N THR A 160 -17.27 -18.51 -4.21
CA THR A 160 -16.74 -17.15 -3.95
C THR A 160 -17.15 -16.66 -2.55
N LYS A 161 -18.38 -16.97 -2.11
CA LYS A 161 -18.89 -16.58 -0.81
C LYS A 161 -18.04 -17.18 0.33
N SER A 162 -17.81 -18.50 0.32
CA SER A 162 -17.02 -19.17 1.34
C SER A 162 -15.56 -18.67 1.37
N ALA A 163 -14.98 -18.38 0.20
CA ALA A 163 -13.66 -17.78 0.11
C ALA A 163 -13.62 -16.39 0.80
N CYS A 164 -14.60 -15.53 0.54
CA CYS A 164 -14.68 -14.21 1.14
C CYS A 164 -14.89 -14.27 2.67
N GLU A 165 -15.76 -15.16 3.15
CA GLU A 165 -16.00 -15.38 4.58
C GLU A 165 -14.71 -15.83 5.28
N ALA A 166 -14.00 -16.80 4.72
CA ALA A 166 -12.73 -17.27 5.24
C ALA A 166 -11.65 -16.16 5.28
N ILE A 167 -11.55 -15.31 4.23
CA ILE A 167 -10.63 -14.17 4.21
C ILE A 167 -10.94 -13.19 5.35
N ILE A 168 -12.23 -12.87 5.56
CA ILE A 168 -12.65 -11.93 6.61
C ILE A 168 -12.22 -12.45 7.98
N GLU A 169 -12.49 -13.72 8.28
CA GLU A 169 -12.11 -14.33 9.55
C GLU A 169 -10.59 -14.41 9.72
N MET A 170 -9.87 -14.89 8.70
CA MET A 170 -8.40 -14.94 8.73
C MET A 170 -7.79 -13.56 8.96
N LYS A 171 -8.33 -12.51 8.31
CA LYS A 171 -7.85 -11.13 8.46
C LYS A 171 -8.06 -10.60 9.88
N GLN A 172 -9.14 -10.99 10.55
CA GLN A 172 -9.41 -10.59 11.95
C GLN A 172 -8.39 -11.16 12.93
N THR A 173 -7.75 -12.28 12.61
CA THR A 173 -6.69 -12.87 13.44
C THR A 173 -5.42 -12.01 13.50
N GLY A 174 -5.20 -11.14 12.51
CA GLY A 174 -3.95 -10.37 12.35
C GLY A 174 -2.72 -11.22 11.99
N LEU A 175 -2.89 -12.50 11.66
CA LEU A 175 -1.78 -13.43 11.38
C LEU A 175 -1.29 -13.39 9.94
N LEU A 176 -2.11 -12.88 9.01
CA LEU A 176 -1.76 -12.82 7.60
C LEU A 176 -0.90 -11.59 7.29
N SER A 177 0.20 -11.79 6.58
CA SER A 177 0.99 -10.74 5.95
C SER A 177 0.40 -10.33 4.61
N ALA A 178 -0.27 -11.27 3.91
CA ALA A 178 -0.93 -11.03 2.65
C ALA A 178 -2.09 -12.01 2.42
N ALA A 179 -3.10 -11.56 1.68
CA ALA A 179 -4.17 -12.39 1.14
C ALA A 179 -4.60 -11.83 -0.22
N GLU A 180 -4.65 -12.69 -1.23
CA GLU A 180 -5.08 -12.34 -2.58
C GLU A 180 -6.15 -13.32 -3.06
N PHE A 181 -7.28 -12.77 -3.49
CA PHE A 181 -8.41 -13.56 -3.96
C PHE A 181 -8.38 -13.69 -5.49
N PHE A 182 -8.65 -14.88 -5.97
CA PHE A 182 -8.80 -15.21 -7.39
C PHE A 182 -10.20 -15.75 -7.63
N ASP A 183 -10.94 -15.14 -8.52
CA ASP A 183 -12.23 -15.65 -8.96
C ASP A 183 -12.07 -16.85 -9.93
N ARG A 184 -13.17 -17.52 -10.25
CA ARG A 184 -13.15 -18.67 -11.16
C ARG A 184 -12.61 -18.34 -12.54
N LYS A 185 -12.81 -17.09 -13.02
CA LYS A 185 -12.28 -16.67 -14.32
C LYS A 185 -10.77 -16.57 -14.32
N ALA A 186 -10.19 -16.01 -13.26
CA ALA A 186 -8.74 -15.97 -13.08
C ALA A 186 -8.13 -17.38 -12.98
N ILE A 187 -8.76 -18.27 -12.21
CA ILE A 187 -8.33 -19.66 -12.07
C ILE A 187 -8.31 -20.37 -13.44
N ARG A 188 -9.36 -20.19 -14.27
CA ARG A 188 -9.46 -20.80 -15.61
C ARG A 188 -8.31 -20.41 -16.55
N THR A 189 -7.66 -19.29 -16.34
CA THR A 189 -6.54 -18.88 -17.20
C THR A 189 -5.31 -19.76 -17.05
N VAL A 190 -5.17 -20.43 -15.91
CA VAL A 190 -4.01 -21.26 -15.54
C VAL A 190 -4.36 -22.73 -15.25
N GLU A 191 -5.63 -23.11 -15.17
CA GLU A 191 -6.05 -24.47 -14.75
C GLU A 191 -5.53 -25.60 -15.66
N LYS A 192 -5.14 -25.29 -16.90
CA LYS A 192 -4.54 -26.27 -17.79
C LYS A 192 -3.14 -26.70 -17.36
N ASP A 193 -2.44 -25.80 -16.68
CA ASP A 193 -1.07 -25.98 -16.25
C ASP A 193 -0.98 -26.60 -14.83
N PHE A 194 -2.11 -26.59 -14.09
CA PHE A 194 -2.20 -27.05 -12.70
C PHE A 194 -3.34 -28.05 -12.52
N PRO A 195 -3.04 -29.37 -12.47
CA PRO A 195 -4.06 -30.41 -12.36
C PRO A 195 -5.00 -30.24 -11.15
N GLU A 196 -4.49 -29.71 -10.03
CA GLU A 196 -5.24 -29.48 -8.80
C GLU A 196 -6.32 -28.40 -8.93
N LEU A 197 -6.27 -27.56 -9.98
CA LEU A 197 -7.26 -26.53 -10.24
C LEU A 197 -8.38 -27.00 -11.20
N GLN A 198 -8.23 -28.19 -11.78
CA GLN A 198 -9.20 -28.73 -12.74
C GLN A 198 -10.45 -29.24 -12.02
N GLY A 199 -11.59 -29.15 -12.70
CA GLY A 199 -12.85 -29.67 -12.16
C GLY A 199 -13.48 -28.87 -11.04
N LEU A 200 -12.95 -27.70 -10.73
CA LEU A 200 -13.55 -26.80 -9.71
C LEU A 200 -14.91 -26.28 -10.17
N PRO A 201 -15.88 -26.09 -9.24
CA PRO A 201 -17.21 -25.52 -9.54
C PRO A 201 -17.12 -24.15 -10.22
N ASP A 202 -18.20 -23.77 -10.91
CA ASP A 202 -18.28 -22.49 -11.65
C ASP A 202 -18.21 -21.25 -10.75
N ASP A 203 -18.59 -21.37 -9.47
CA ASP A 203 -18.50 -20.30 -8.45
C ASP A 203 -17.27 -20.44 -7.54
N ALA A 204 -16.34 -21.36 -7.85
CA ALA A 204 -15.15 -21.57 -7.03
C ALA A 204 -14.30 -20.31 -6.94
N GLY A 205 -13.69 -20.12 -5.79
CA GLY A 205 -12.68 -19.10 -5.54
C GLY A 205 -11.39 -19.70 -4.97
N ALA A 206 -10.27 -19.06 -5.23
CA ALA A 206 -9.00 -19.37 -4.60
C ALA A 206 -8.48 -18.19 -3.81
N VAL A 207 -7.75 -18.46 -2.72
CA VAL A 207 -7.11 -17.44 -1.89
C VAL A 207 -5.66 -17.81 -1.67
N LEU A 208 -4.75 -16.98 -2.18
CA LEU A 208 -3.34 -17.08 -1.85
C LEU A 208 -3.11 -16.32 -0.55
N ILE A 209 -2.65 -17.03 0.47
CA ILE A 209 -2.29 -16.42 1.76
C ILE A 209 -0.78 -16.49 2.00
N ARG A 210 -0.28 -15.55 2.79
CA ARG A 210 1.09 -15.54 3.30
C ARG A 210 1.11 -15.16 4.77
N THR A 211 1.98 -15.83 5.51
CA THR A 211 2.34 -15.51 6.90
C THR A 211 3.85 -15.30 6.99
N ASP A 212 4.27 -14.34 7.79
CA ASP A 212 5.66 -14.03 8.06
C ASP A 212 5.92 -14.08 9.57
N ALA A 213 7.14 -14.46 9.98
CA ALA A 213 7.52 -14.56 11.38
C ALA A 213 9.03 -14.30 11.59
N VAL A 214 9.38 -13.88 12.81
CA VAL A 214 10.76 -13.67 13.22
C VAL A 214 11.45 -15.00 13.56
N THR A 215 10.67 -16.00 14.03
CA THR A 215 11.16 -17.33 14.38
C THR A 215 10.32 -18.42 13.70
N GLU A 216 10.94 -19.60 13.50
CA GLU A 216 10.25 -20.76 12.95
C GLU A 216 9.12 -21.23 13.87
N LYS A 217 9.33 -21.18 15.18
CA LYS A 217 8.30 -21.53 16.17
C LYS A 217 7.07 -20.66 16.03
N GLU A 218 7.26 -19.35 15.92
CA GLU A 218 6.17 -18.39 15.71
C GLU A 218 5.40 -18.70 14.41
N LEU A 219 6.13 -18.98 13.31
CA LEU A 219 5.50 -19.33 12.04
C LEU A 219 4.63 -20.59 12.16
N LEU A 220 5.13 -21.63 12.85
CA LEU A 220 4.39 -22.87 13.07
C LEU A 220 3.13 -22.64 13.92
N GLU A 221 3.19 -21.80 14.94
CA GLU A 221 2.03 -21.44 15.77
C GLU A 221 0.97 -20.66 14.98
N LYS A 222 1.39 -19.68 14.17
CA LYS A 222 0.51 -18.95 13.25
C LYS A 222 -0.20 -19.89 12.28
N ASN A 223 0.55 -20.78 11.64
CA ASN A 223 0.01 -21.74 10.67
C ASN A 223 -0.98 -22.72 11.31
N LYS A 224 -0.69 -23.24 12.52
CA LYS A 224 -1.63 -24.11 13.25
C LYS A 224 -2.94 -23.38 13.55
N THR A 225 -2.88 -22.10 13.95
CA THR A 225 -4.07 -21.31 14.23
C THR A 225 -4.91 -21.12 12.97
N LEU A 226 -4.27 -20.79 11.84
CA LEU A 226 -4.97 -20.64 10.55
C LEU A 226 -5.55 -21.97 10.06
N GLN A 227 -4.84 -23.09 10.19
CA GLN A 227 -5.35 -24.42 9.84
C GLN A 227 -6.59 -24.79 10.65
N LYS A 228 -6.59 -24.50 11.96
CA LYS A 228 -7.76 -24.74 12.81
C LYS A 228 -8.96 -23.89 12.35
N LEU A 229 -8.76 -22.64 12.01
CA LEU A 229 -9.82 -21.79 11.48
C LEU A 229 -10.35 -22.30 10.14
N LEU A 230 -9.47 -22.70 9.24
CA LEU A 230 -9.82 -23.19 7.90
C LEU A 230 -10.57 -24.53 7.93
N SER A 231 -10.42 -25.35 8.99
CA SER A 231 -11.17 -26.60 9.12
C SER A 231 -12.68 -26.43 9.19
N TYR A 232 -13.18 -25.22 9.42
CA TYR A 232 -14.61 -24.90 9.38
C TYR A 232 -15.14 -24.63 7.95
N TYR A 233 -14.24 -24.51 6.97
CA TYR A 233 -14.57 -24.19 5.57
C TYR A 233 -14.30 -25.36 4.60
N SER A 234 -13.79 -26.47 5.10
CA SER A 234 -13.48 -27.70 4.33
C SER A 234 -14.68 -28.64 4.22
#